data_3379e3eb5316b9a33d8839813e9f6c4c
#
_entry.id   3379e3eb5316b9a33d8839813e9f6c4c
#
_cell.length_a   1.000
_cell.length_b   1.000
_cell.length_c   1.000
_cell.angle_alpha   90.00
_cell.angle_beta   90.00
_cell.angle_gamma   90.00
#
_symmetry.space_group_name_H-M   'P 1'
#
loop_
_entity.id
_entity.type
_entity.pdbx_description
1 polymer ?
#
loop_
_entity_poly.entity_id
_entity_poly.type
_entity_poly.pdbx_seq_one_letter_code
_entity_poly.pdbx_strand_id
1 'polypeptide(L)'
;MPAVGMGGSRVWSASQEVSWRPVWNHRSALEFGSCIGVDVQTVGKYSGSPDPKRHLWVLGLIAPGCALLPSQLVLHTGLEVFWWIGPIIVLGVIPLLDVLVGDDGSNPRDEDYEILSNDRYYRWCTYLFLPIQLIGLIIAAYMWAGNELSVVDKIGLATTLGLVSGIGINAAHELGHRVERLERWLAKIALAQSGYGHFFVEHNRGHHVRVATPEDPASGRLGESLWAFLPRSAYGGFVSAIRLERERLQRNGLGWWTPRNHLLQAWSMTLVLFGGLMVAFGWTILPYLVLQAVIGAGLLETVNYIEHYGLLREKRPDGRYRRCSPRDSWNSDRLVTNIFLFHLQRHSDHHANPGRRYQTLRSCEEAPQLPAGYASMIVLAIIPPLWRRVMDKRLLEHYEGDITKANIAPGKRDRILETYGLAA
;
A
#
# COMPACT_ATOMS: atom_id res chain seq x y z
N MET A 1 73.01 -5.02 17.30
CA MET A 1 71.69 -5.43 17.66
C MET A 1 70.70 -4.28 17.33
N PRO A 2 69.87 -4.32 16.30
CA PRO A 2 68.94 -3.26 16.01
C PRO A 2 67.52 -3.64 16.49
N ALA A 3 66.84 -2.64 17.01
CA ALA A 3 65.49 -2.68 17.49
C ALA A 3 64.44 -2.69 16.31
N VAL A 4 63.47 -3.53 16.46
CA VAL A 4 62.28 -3.68 15.53
C VAL A 4 61.26 -2.61 15.86
N GLY A 5 60.89 -1.82 14.84
CA GLY A 5 59.83 -0.80 14.96
C GLY A 5 58.44 -1.40 14.94
N MET A 6 57.57 -0.93 15.86
CA MET A 6 56.17 -1.23 15.90
C MET A 6 55.40 -0.42 14.84
N GLY A 7 54.69 -1.14 13.99
CA GLY A 7 53.76 -0.53 13.00
C GLY A 7 52.48 0.01 13.65
N GLY A 8 52.23 1.28 13.42
CA GLY A 8 51.03 1.96 13.91
C GLY A 8 49.76 1.48 13.24
N SER A 9 48.80 1.10 14.04
CA SER A 9 47.41 0.84 13.68
C SER A 9 46.72 2.15 13.26
N ARG A 10 46.34 2.27 11.98
CA ARG A 10 45.45 3.38 11.53
C ARG A 10 44.04 3.10 12.00
N VAL A 11 43.57 3.92 12.92
CA VAL A 11 42.19 4.04 13.31
C VAL A 11 41.44 4.72 12.16
N TRP A 12 40.51 4.02 11.55
CA TRP A 12 39.57 4.61 10.60
C TRP A 12 38.45 5.34 11.38
N SER A 13 38.51 6.65 11.42
CA SER A 13 37.40 7.49 11.86
C SER A 13 36.36 7.57 10.74
N ALA A 14 35.28 6.79 10.85
CA ALA A 14 34.15 6.88 9.98
C ALA A 14 33.09 7.83 10.57
N SER A 15 33.26 9.13 10.33
CA SER A 15 32.19 10.12 10.47
C SER A 15 31.88 10.69 9.09
N GLN A 16 31.08 9.98 8.32
CA GLN A 16 30.31 10.59 7.24
C GLN A 16 28.83 10.48 7.60
N GLU A 17 28.30 11.58 8.09
CA GLU A 17 26.87 11.82 8.20
C GLU A 17 26.27 11.76 6.80
N VAL A 18 25.52 10.69 6.50
CA VAL A 18 24.61 10.67 5.36
C VAL A 18 23.39 11.48 5.76
N SER A 19 23.50 12.79 5.62
CA SER A 19 22.34 13.68 5.66
C SER A 19 21.50 13.40 4.41
N TRP A 20 20.30 12.85 4.59
CA TRP A 20 19.29 12.80 3.57
C TRP A 20 18.80 14.22 3.28
N ARG A 21 19.53 14.95 2.44
CA ARG A 21 18.99 16.12 1.74
C ARG A 21 18.39 15.63 0.42
N PRO A 22 17.22 16.13 0.02
CA PRO A 22 16.69 15.83 -1.31
C PRO A 22 17.68 16.38 -2.35
N VAL A 23 18.11 15.53 -3.27
CA VAL A 23 19.07 15.86 -4.35
C VAL A 23 18.35 16.59 -5.49
N TRP A 24 17.51 17.55 -5.17
CA TRP A 24 16.96 18.49 -6.15
C TRP A 24 17.35 19.89 -5.73
N ASN A 25 18.43 20.38 -6.35
CA ASN A 25 18.84 21.77 -6.23
C ASN A 25 18.12 22.54 -7.36
N HIS A 26 17.40 23.58 -7.02
CA HIS A 26 16.68 24.46 -7.96
C HIS A 26 17.56 24.99 -9.13
N ARG A 27 18.89 24.94 -9.00
CA ARG A 27 19.80 25.37 -10.07
C ARG A 27 19.95 24.37 -11.21
N SER A 28 19.87 23.05 -10.95
CA SER A 28 20.02 22.04 -12.01
C SER A 28 18.79 21.95 -12.94
N ALA A 29 17.62 22.35 -12.47
CA ALA A 29 16.41 22.43 -13.32
C ALA A 29 16.44 23.62 -14.28
N LEU A 30 17.10 24.73 -13.89
CA LEU A 30 17.23 25.91 -14.73
C LEU A 30 18.30 25.77 -15.81
N GLU A 31 19.36 24.99 -15.54
CA GLU A 31 20.43 24.72 -16.53
C GLU A 31 19.98 23.73 -17.62
N PHE A 32 19.06 22.80 -17.32
CA PHE A 32 18.49 21.88 -18.32
C PHE A 32 17.46 22.58 -19.23
N GLY A 33 16.74 23.59 -18.75
CA GLY A 33 15.77 24.37 -19.52
C GLY A 33 16.39 25.27 -20.58
N SER A 34 17.64 25.74 -20.39
CA SER A 34 18.34 26.61 -21.32
C SER A 34 18.87 25.92 -22.59
N CYS A 35 18.97 24.57 -22.56
CA CYS A 35 19.39 23.77 -23.72
C CYS A 35 18.27 23.44 -24.70
N ILE A 36 16.99 23.68 -24.34
CA ILE A 36 15.84 23.27 -25.17
C ILE A 36 14.98 24.46 -25.63
N GLY A 37 15.48 25.71 -25.52
CA GLY A 37 14.84 26.89 -26.14
C GLY A 37 13.38 27.14 -25.77
N VAL A 38 12.94 26.78 -24.54
CA VAL A 38 11.57 27.03 -24.06
C VAL A 38 11.54 28.37 -23.31
N ASP A 39 10.88 29.34 -23.91
CA ASP A 39 10.66 30.69 -23.34
C ASP A 39 9.71 30.59 -22.13
N VAL A 40 10.19 30.93 -20.93
CA VAL A 40 9.49 30.81 -19.63
C VAL A 40 8.34 31.85 -19.50
N GLN A 41 8.04 32.64 -20.49
CA GLN A 41 7.04 33.73 -20.41
C GLN A 41 5.65 33.41 -20.96
N THR A 42 5.38 32.22 -21.47
CA THR A 42 4.02 31.83 -21.87
C THR A 42 3.37 30.86 -20.90
N VAL A 43 3.13 31.27 -19.66
CA VAL A 43 2.09 30.62 -18.83
C VAL A 43 0.72 31.08 -19.39
N GLY A 44 0.32 30.46 -20.48
CA GLY A 44 -1.00 30.65 -21.07
C GLY A 44 -2.06 30.28 -20.05
N LYS A 45 -3.07 31.10 -19.87
CA LYS A 45 -4.28 30.86 -19.07
C LYS A 45 -4.93 29.55 -19.53
N TYR A 46 -4.65 28.47 -18.85
CA TYR A 46 -5.42 27.24 -19.02
C TYR A 46 -6.80 27.43 -18.41
N SER A 47 -7.84 27.42 -19.21
CA SER A 47 -9.24 27.52 -18.82
C SER A 47 -9.83 26.20 -18.28
N GLY A 48 -9.00 25.16 -18.02
CA GLY A 48 -9.41 23.86 -17.50
C GLY A 48 -8.39 23.25 -16.54
N SER A 49 -8.82 22.30 -15.73
CA SER A 49 -7.91 21.51 -14.89
C SER A 49 -6.96 20.68 -15.75
N PRO A 50 -5.65 20.60 -15.43
CA PRO A 50 -4.71 19.74 -16.13
C PRO A 50 -4.99 18.23 -15.93
N ASP A 51 -5.89 17.87 -15.02
CA ASP A 51 -6.40 16.51 -14.83
C ASP A 51 -7.85 16.41 -15.28
N PRO A 52 -8.14 15.71 -16.40
CA PRO A 52 -9.51 15.50 -16.87
C PRO A 52 -10.35 14.66 -15.90
N LYS A 53 -9.71 13.87 -15.03
CA LYS A 53 -10.35 13.02 -14.02
C LYS A 53 -10.57 13.72 -12.69
N ARG A 54 -10.22 15.01 -12.56
CA ARG A 54 -10.26 15.76 -11.30
C ARG A 54 -11.54 15.49 -10.49
N HIS A 55 -12.70 15.56 -11.14
CA HIS A 55 -13.99 15.40 -10.46
C HIS A 55 -14.33 13.97 -10.08
N LEU A 56 -13.62 12.98 -10.67
CA LEU A 56 -13.86 11.58 -10.34
C LEU A 56 -13.25 11.18 -8.98
N TRP A 57 -12.19 11.86 -8.53
CA TRP A 57 -11.49 11.47 -7.30
C TRP A 57 -12.33 11.56 -6.03
N VAL A 58 -13.35 12.42 -6.02
CA VAL A 58 -14.32 12.46 -4.90
C VAL A 58 -15.12 11.16 -4.77
N LEU A 59 -15.26 10.38 -5.86
CA LEU A 59 -15.93 9.08 -5.83
C LEU A 59 -15.16 8.06 -4.98
N GLY A 60 -13.86 8.26 -4.75
CA GLY A 60 -13.10 7.48 -3.78
C GLY A 60 -13.68 7.54 -2.36
N LEU A 61 -14.45 8.60 -2.03
CA LEU A 61 -15.14 8.72 -0.75
C LEU A 61 -16.40 7.84 -0.64
N ILE A 62 -16.86 7.22 -1.73
CA ILE A 62 -17.91 6.19 -1.67
C ILE A 62 -17.43 4.99 -0.85
N ALA A 63 -16.14 4.65 -0.94
CA ALA A 63 -15.57 3.54 -0.18
C ALA A 63 -15.77 3.70 1.35
N PRO A 64 -15.33 4.78 2.01
CA PRO A 64 -15.63 4.98 3.43
C PRO A 64 -17.13 5.26 3.66
N GLY A 65 -17.85 5.81 2.68
CA GLY A 65 -19.32 5.97 2.72
C GLY A 65 -20.05 4.64 2.89
N CYS A 66 -19.51 3.54 2.34
CA CYS A 66 -20.06 2.20 2.55
C CYS A 66 -20.07 1.76 4.03
N ALA A 67 -19.29 2.38 4.89
CA ALA A 67 -19.36 2.14 6.33
C ALA A 67 -20.62 2.74 6.99
N LEU A 68 -21.23 3.75 6.37
CA LEU A 68 -22.42 4.46 6.89
C LEU A 68 -23.71 3.88 6.34
N LEU A 69 -23.69 3.24 5.18
CA LEU A 69 -24.88 2.82 4.45
C LEU A 69 -25.61 1.62 5.05
N PRO A 70 -24.97 0.57 5.60
CA PRO A 70 -25.66 -0.65 6.02
C PRO A 70 -26.85 -0.39 6.93
N SER A 71 -26.63 0.33 8.03
CA SER A 71 -27.69 0.61 9.01
C SER A 71 -28.85 1.40 8.40
N GLN A 72 -28.56 2.38 7.55
CA GLN A 72 -29.60 3.20 6.91
C GLN A 72 -30.42 2.38 5.91
N LEU A 73 -29.75 1.57 5.08
CA LEU A 73 -30.43 0.74 4.09
C LEU A 73 -31.29 -0.33 4.74
N VAL A 74 -30.80 -0.99 5.78
CA VAL A 74 -31.58 -1.99 6.53
C VAL A 74 -32.77 -1.33 7.20
N LEU A 75 -32.61 -0.19 7.85
CA LEU A 75 -33.72 0.53 8.50
C LEU A 75 -34.82 0.95 7.52
N HIS A 76 -34.45 1.38 6.31
CA HIS A 76 -35.43 1.85 5.33
C HIS A 76 -36.06 0.74 4.47
N THR A 77 -35.36 -0.37 4.26
CA THR A 77 -35.81 -1.44 3.35
C THR A 77 -36.22 -2.72 4.08
N GLY A 78 -35.78 -2.93 5.31
CA GLY A 78 -35.94 -4.19 6.03
C GLY A 78 -35.07 -5.35 5.48
N LEU A 79 -34.16 -5.08 4.54
CA LEU A 79 -33.36 -6.11 3.88
C LEU A 79 -31.97 -6.27 4.56
N GLU A 80 -31.81 -7.35 5.29
CA GLU A 80 -30.57 -7.64 6.05
C GLU A 80 -29.34 -7.88 5.17
N VAL A 81 -29.52 -8.18 3.86
CA VAL A 81 -28.41 -8.32 2.90
C VAL A 81 -27.52 -7.08 2.83
N PHE A 82 -28.03 -5.91 3.19
CA PHE A 82 -27.25 -4.67 3.20
C PHE A 82 -26.16 -4.63 4.27
N TRP A 83 -26.18 -5.51 5.26
CA TRP A 83 -25.02 -5.68 6.15
C TRP A 83 -23.76 -6.14 5.40
N TRP A 84 -23.93 -6.78 4.24
CA TRP A 84 -22.88 -7.29 3.36
C TRP A 84 -22.55 -6.35 2.19
N ILE A 85 -22.93 -5.07 2.25
CA ILE A 85 -22.75 -4.13 1.15
C ILE A 85 -21.28 -3.94 0.74
N GLY A 86 -20.34 -4.02 1.70
CA GLY A 86 -18.91 -3.94 1.41
C GLY A 86 -18.44 -5.05 0.46
N PRO A 87 -18.59 -6.33 0.79
CA PRO A 87 -18.31 -7.43 -0.13
C PRO A 87 -19.03 -7.32 -1.47
N ILE A 88 -20.31 -6.95 -1.48
CA ILE A 88 -21.09 -6.79 -2.70
C ILE A 88 -20.48 -5.73 -3.62
N ILE A 89 -20.09 -4.58 -3.07
CA ILE A 89 -19.48 -3.50 -3.85
C ILE A 89 -18.05 -3.86 -4.26
N VAL A 90 -17.21 -4.23 -3.30
CA VAL A 90 -15.76 -4.41 -3.55
C VAL A 90 -15.47 -5.63 -4.42
N LEU A 91 -16.17 -6.75 -4.19
CA LEU A 91 -15.90 -8.02 -4.89
C LEU A 91 -16.91 -8.33 -6.03
N GLY A 92 -17.95 -7.52 -6.20
CA GLY A 92 -18.97 -7.70 -7.23
C GLY A 92 -19.10 -6.49 -8.14
N VAL A 93 -19.53 -5.34 -7.59
CA VAL A 93 -19.86 -4.15 -8.39
C VAL A 93 -18.60 -3.54 -9.03
N ILE A 94 -17.52 -3.34 -8.27
CA ILE A 94 -16.28 -2.75 -8.79
C ILE A 94 -15.67 -3.60 -9.91
N PRO A 95 -15.50 -4.94 -9.77
CA PRO A 95 -15.07 -5.80 -10.87
C PRO A 95 -15.90 -5.67 -12.14
N LEU A 96 -17.22 -5.61 -12.00
CA LEU A 96 -18.13 -5.44 -13.13
C LEU A 96 -17.93 -4.08 -13.80
N LEU A 97 -17.84 -3.01 -13.01
CA LEU A 97 -17.60 -1.66 -13.54
C LEU A 97 -16.23 -1.53 -14.20
N ASP A 98 -15.18 -2.18 -13.66
CA ASP A 98 -13.86 -2.21 -14.30
C ASP A 98 -13.91 -2.85 -15.70
N VAL A 99 -14.73 -3.89 -15.88
CA VAL A 99 -14.92 -4.53 -17.20
C VAL A 99 -15.68 -3.62 -18.15
N LEU A 100 -16.74 -2.95 -17.66
CA LEU A 100 -17.61 -2.11 -18.49
C LEU A 100 -16.94 -0.79 -18.89
N VAL A 101 -16.18 -0.17 -18.00
CA VAL A 101 -15.54 1.13 -18.22
C VAL A 101 -14.17 0.98 -18.90
N GLY A 102 -13.41 -0.06 -18.55
CA GLY A 102 -12.11 -0.36 -19.16
C GLY A 102 -10.94 0.38 -18.52
N ASP A 103 -9.88 0.52 -19.32
CA ASP A 103 -8.58 1.05 -18.87
C ASP A 103 -8.43 2.55 -19.15
N ASP A 104 -7.67 3.22 -18.28
CA ASP A 104 -7.18 4.56 -18.48
C ASP A 104 -5.65 4.60 -18.34
N GLY A 105 -4.97 4.43 -19.45
CA GLY A 105 -3.51 4.55 -19.55
C GLY A 105 -3.00 5.99 -19.66
N SER A 106 -3.88 7.00 -19.54
CA SER A 106 -3.47 8.39 -19.66
C SER A 106 -2.55 8.82 -18.52
N ASN A 107 -1.48 9.54 -18.88
CA ASN A 107 -0.51 10.07 -17.93
C ASN A 107 -0.63 11.59 -17.82
N PRO A 108 -0.40 12.17 -16.62
CA PRO A 108 -0.21 13.62 -16.49
C PRO A 108 0.99 14.08 -17.33
N ARG A 109 0.90 15.28 -17.91
CA ARG A 109 2.03 15.90 -18.60
C ARG A 109 3.10 16.31 -17.59
N ASP A 110 4.37 16.29 -17.98
CA ASP A 110 5.47 16.66 -17.09
C ASP A 110 5.37 18.10 -16.59
N GLU A 111 4.89 19.00 -17.46
CA GLU A 111 4.65 20.42 -17.14
C GLU A 111 3.56 20.65 -16.07
N ASP A 112 2.61 19.71 -15.94
CA ASP A 112 1.50 19.81 -14.98
C ASP A 112 1.86 19.24 -13.60
N TYR A 113 3.00 18.57 -13.46
CA TYR A 113 3.38 17.84 -12.24
C TYR A 113 3.33 18.72 -10.99
N GLU A 114 3.94 19.91 -11.02
CA GLU A 114 3.97 20.78 -9.84
C GLU A 114 2.60 21.36 -9.51
N ILE A 115 1.81 21.70 -10.51
CA ILE A 115 0.44 22.22 -10.35
C ILE A 115 -0.41 21.15 -9.66
N LEU A 116 -0.40 19.93 -10.18
CA LEU A 116 -1.16 18.81 -9.63
C LEU A 116 -0.69 18.44 -8.22
N SER A 117 0.62 18.37 -7.99
CA SER A 117 1.19 17.98 -6.69
C SER A 117 0.84 18.97 -5.57
N ASN A 118 0.68 20.24 -5.91
CA ASN A 118 0.38 21.30 -4.95
C ASN A 118 -1.11 21.56 -4.76
N ASP A 119 -1.98 21.04 -5.61
CA ASP A 119 -3.42 21.26 -5.53
C ASP A 119 -4.01 20.55 -4.29
N ARG A 120 -4.62 21.38 -3.41
CA ARG A 120 -5.21 20.92 -2.15
C ARG A 120 -6.44 20.05 -2.34
N TYR A 121 -7.14 20.12 -3.46
CA TYR A 121 -8.32 19.31 -3.75
C TYR A 121 -8.04 17.81 -3.57
N TYR A 122 -6.93 17.33 -4.16
CA TYR A 122 -6.54 15.91 -4.06
C TYR A 122 -6.21 15.49 -2.63
N ARG A 123 -5.61 16.38 -1.84
CA ARG A 123 -5.34 16.11 -0.41
C ARG A 123 -6.65 15.96 0.37
N TRP A 124 -7.65 16.79 0.08
CA TRP A 124 -8.96 16.69 0.74
C TRP A 124 -9.68 15.39 0.41
N CYS A 125 -9.53 14.83 -0.80
CA CYS A 125 -10.09 13.51 -1.13
C CYS A 125 -9.56 12.41 -0.19
N THR A 126 -8.27 12.43 0.15
CA THR A 126 -7.71 11.47 1.12
C THR A 126 -8.00 11.82 2.57
N TYR A 127 -8.00 13.11 2.94
CA TYR A 127 -8.25 13.54 4.34
C TYR A 127 -9.68 13.23 4.79
N LEU A 128 -10.67 13.47 3.94
CA LEU A 128 -12.09 13.22 4.26
C LEU A 128 -12.42 11.74 4.40
N PHE A 129 -11.59 10.86 3.84
CA PHE A 129 -11.73 9.42 4.05
C PHE A 129 -11.74 9.06 5.54
N LEU A 130 -10.82 9.64 6.32
CA LEU A 130 -10.58 9.31 7.72
C LEU A 130 -11.79 9.55 8.64
N PRO A 131 -12.39 10.76 8.67
CA PRO A 131 -13.54 11.02 9.53
C PRO A 131 -14.77 10.23 9.11
N ILE A 132 -15.00 10.02 7.80
CA ILE A 132 -16.13 9.22 7.31
C ILE A 132 -15.99 7.77 7.78
N GLN A 133 -14.81 7.17 7.63
CA GLN A 133 -14.53 5.83 8.13
C GLN A 133 -14.69 5.74 9.66
N LEU A 134 -14.20 6.74 10.41
CA LEU A 134 -14.31 6.78 11.87
C LEU A 134 -15.77 6.79 12.33
N ILE A 135 -16.60 7.61 11.70
CA ILE A 135 -18.04 7.66 12.00
C ILE A 135 -18.67 6.29 11.72
N GLY A 136 -18.34 5.65 10.60
CA GLY A 136 -18.80 4.29 10.28
C GLY A 136 -18.37 3.26 11.31
N LEU A 137 -17.11 3.32 11.76
CA LEU A 137 -16.57 2.43 12.80
C LEU A 137 -17.36 2.57 14.12
N ILE A 138 -17.70 3.81 14.52
CA ILE A 138 -18.47 4.10 15.74
C ILE A 138 -19.92 3.59 15.59
N ILE A 139 -20.57 3.88 14.46
CA ILE A 139 -21.94 3.42 14.20
C ILE A 139 -22.00 1.90 14.24
N ALA A 140 -21.05 1.22 13.58
CA ALA A 140 -21.00 -0.25 13.57
C ALA A 140 -20.75 -0.81 14.98
N ALA A 141 -19.93 -0.17 15.81
CA ALA A 141 -19.74 -0.56 17.21
C ALA A 141 -21.05 -0.45 18.01
N TYR A 142 -21.78 0.65 17.83
CA TYR A 142 -23.09 0.86 18.43
C TYR A 142 -24.10 -0.23 18.00
N MET A 143 -24.21 -0.51 16.69
CA MET A 143 -25.10 -1.52 16.15
C MET A 143 -24.73 -2.93 16.64
N TRP A 144 -23.44 -3.23 16.72
CA TRP A 144 -22.95 -4.51 17.24
C TRP A 144 -23.27 -4.72 18.72
N ALA A 145 -23.16 -3.65 19.53
CA ALA A 145 -23.44 -3.69 20.97
C ALA A 145 -24.94 -3.93 21.25
N GLY A 146 -25.83 -3.48 20.36
CA GLY A 146 -27.25 -3.84 20.39
C GLY A 146 -27.43 -5.35 20.16
N ASN A 147 -28.40 -5.96 20.84
CA ASN A 147 -28.64 -7.40 20.73
C ASN A 147 -29.57 -7.79 19.59
N GLU A 148 -29.88 -6.87 18.68
CA GLU A 148 -30.85 -7.06 17.59
C GLU A 148 -30.29 -7.76 16.36
N LEU A 149 -28.95 -7.70 16.16
CA LEU A 149 -28.32 -8.31 14.99
C LEU A 149 -28.10 -9.81 15.17
N SER A 150 -28.49 -10.58 14.15
CA SER A 150 -28.11 -11.99 14.06
C SER A 150 -26.57 -12.17 13.93
N VAL A 151 -26.07 -13.37 14.14
CA VAL A 151 -24.64 -13.66 13.97
C VAL A 151 -24.19 -13.42 12.51
N VAL A 152 -25.06 -13.74 11.54
CA VAL A 152 -24.77 -13.51 10.11
C VAL A 152 -24.66 -12.03 9.80
N ASP A 153 -25.57 -11.20 10.34
CA ASP A 153 -25.54 -9.74 10.15
C ASP A 153 -24.34 -9.11 10.81
N LYS A 154 -23.97 -9.56 12.02
CA LYS A 154 -22.75 -9.15 12.71
C LYS A 154 -21.50 -9.43 11.87
N ILE A 155 -21.40 -10.63 11.27
CA ILE A 155 -20.29 -10.98 10.38
C ILE A 155 -20.31 -10.11 9.13
N GLY A 156 -21.49 -9.89 8.51
CA GLY A 156 -21.66 -9.01 7.36
C GLY A 156 -21.21 -7.59 7.63
N LEU A 157 -21.69 -7.00 8.74
CA LEU A 157 -21.29 -5.67 9.21
C LEU A 157 -19.77 -5.57 9.43
N ALA A 158 -19.18 -6.50 10.19
CA ALA A 158 -17.75 -6.50 10.45
C ALA A 158 -16.92 -6.70 9.18
N THR A 159 -17.40 -7.50 8.23
CA THR A 159 -16.74 -7.70 6.93
C THR A 159 -16.80 -6.42 6.09
N THR A 160 -17.93 -5.75 6.05
CA THR A 160 -18.08 -4.45 5.37
C THR A 160 -17.11 -3.43 5.94
N LEU A 161 -17.07 -3.26 7.27
CA LEU A 161 -16.14 -2.34 7.92
C LEU A 161 -14.68 -2.76 7.75
N GLY A 162 -14.39 -4.04 7.74
CA GLY A 162 -13.06 -4.58 7.49
C GLY A 162 -12.55 -4.23 6.08
N LEU A 163 -13.37 -4.40 5.05
CA LEU A 163 -13.00 -4.00 3.69
C LEU A 163 -12.80 -2.48 3.58
N VAL A 164 -13.67 -1.68 4.18
CA VAL A 164 -13.49 -0.22 4.26
C VAL A 164 -12.19 0.13 5.00
N SER A 165 -11.88 -0.56 6.11
CA SER A 165 -10.62 -0.36 6.85
C SER A 165 -9.39 -0.72 6.02
N GLY A 166 -9.44 -1.77 5.22
CA GLY A 166 -8.37 -2.14 4.30
C GLY A 166 -8.12 -1.07 3.24
N ILE A 167 -9.18 -0.50 2.66
CA ILE A 167 -9.07 0.66 1.76
C ILE A 167 -8.57 1.90 2.53
N GLY A 168 -8.94 2.05 3.79
CA GLY A 168 -8.42 3.10 4.67
C GLY A 168 -6.92 2.98 4.95
N ILE A 169 -6.36 1.76 4.97
CA ILE A 169 -4.91 1.57 5.03
C ILE A 169 -4.25 2.11 3.75
N ASN A 170 -4.89 2.00 2.57
CA ASN A 170 -4.37 2.63 1.36
C ASN A 170 -4.39 4.16 1.43
N ALA A 171 -5.43 4.77 1.99
CA ALA A 171 -5.41 6.22 2.26
C ALA A 171 -4.26 6.60 3.23
N ALA A 172 -4.02 5.78 4.26
CA ALA A 172 -2.89 5.95 5.17
C ALA A 172 -1.53 5.76 4.49
N HIS A 173 -1.43 4.84 3.53
CA HIS A 173 -0.27 4.60 2.70
C HIS A 173 0.11 5.86 1.91
N GLU A 174 -0.83 6.46 1.18
CA GLU A 174 -0.63 7.70 0.44
C GLU A 174 -0.15 8.84 1.37
N LEU A 175 -0.78 9.02 2.53
CA LEU A 175 -0.41 10.03 3.52
C LEU A 175 0.93 9.73 4.21
N GLY A 176 1.27 8.47 4.38
CA GLY A 176 2.48 8.00 5.08
C GLY A 176 3.78 8.33 4.35
N HIS A 177 3.73 8.45 3.02
CA HIS A 177 4.86 8.80 2.17
C HIS A 177 5.19 10.30 2.18
N ARG A 178 4.34 11.13 2.79
CA ARG A 178 4.52 12.58 2.74
C ARG A 178 5.53 13.06 3.77
N VAL A 179 6.17 14.18 3.44
CA VAL A 179 7.12 14.84 4.35
C VAL A 179 6.39 15.72 5.35
N GLU A 180 5.19 16.17 5.04
CA GLU A 180 4.37 17.05 5.84
C GLU A 180 3.96 16.38 7.16
N ARG A 181 4.20 17.09 8.26
CA ARG A 181 3.94 16.56 9.59
C ARG A 181 2.46 16.19 9.80
N LEU A 182 1.54 17.00 9.29
CA LEU A 182 0.10 16.75 9.37
C LEU A 182 -0.26 15.41 8.71
N GLU A 183 0.15 15.21 7.45
CA GLU A 183 -0.18 13.99 6.68
C GLU A 183 0.36 12.74 7.34
N ARG A 184 1.57 12.80 7.89
CA ARG A 184 2.15 11.69 8.66
C ARG A 184 1.38 11.35 9.95
N TRP A 185 0.77 12.35 10.60
CA TRP A 185 -0.11 12.10 11.74
C TRP A 185 -1.45 11.53 11.29
N LEU A 186 -2.04 12.07 10.22
CA LEU A 186 -3.27 11.55 9.62
C LEU A 186 -3.09 10.08 9.18
N ALA A 187 -1.93 9.72 8.60
CA ALA A 187 -1.62 8.32 8.28
C ALA A 187 -1.71 7.41 9.52
N LYS A 188 -1.13 7.80 10.66
CA LYS A 188 -1.20 7.01 11.89
C LYS A 188 -2.62 6.93 12.47
N ILE A 189 -3.40 8.02 12.37
CA ILE A 189 -4.81 8.06 12.78
C ILE A 189 -5.65 7.11 11.91
N ALA A 190 -5.40 7.06 10.60
CA ALA A 190 -6.08 6.12 9.70
C ALA A 190 -5.71 4.67 10.05
N LEU A 191 -4.43 4.38 10.27
CA LEU A 191 -3.95 3.05 10.68
C LEU A 191 -4.46 2.62 12.06
N ALA A 192 -4.73 3.55 12.96
CA ALA A 192 -5.31 3.24 14.25
C ALA A 192 -6.72 2.63 14.13
N GLN A 193 -7.49 3.02 13.12
CA GLN A 193 -8.84 2.51 12.87
C GLN A 193 -8.85 1.04 12.41
N SER A 194 -7.79 0.60 11.74
CA SER A 194 -7.59 -0.78 11.30
C SER A 194 -6.76 -1.63 12.26
N GLY A 195 -6.20 -1.04 13.32
CA GLY A 195 -5.27 -1.73 14.22
C GLY A 195 -3.92 -2.10 13.59
N TYR A 196 -3.61 -1.61 12.38
CA TYR A 196 -2.43 -2.01 11.58
C TYR A 196 -1.29 -0.98 11.64
N GLY A 197 -1.10 -0.37 12.80
CA GLY A 197 -0.20 0.78 13.01
C GLY A 197 1.28 0.54 12.67
N HIS A 198 1.78 -0.70 12.73
CA HIS A 198 3.17 -1.03 12.39
C HIS A 198 3.48 -0.85 10.89
N PHE A 199 2.46 -0.88 10.04
CA PHE A 199 2.55 -0.61 8.61
C PHE A 199 3.24 0.73 8.31
N PHE A 200 3.00 1.77 9.12
CA PHE A 200 3.66 3.08 8.96
C PHE A 200 5.20 2.99 8.95
N VAL A 201 5.77 2.10 9.73
CA VAL A 201 7.23 1.90 9.80
C VAL A 201 7.69 0.91 8.75
N GLU A 202 7.02 -0.26 8.68
CA GLU A 202 7.42 -1.34 7.78
C GLU A 202 7.35 -0.91 6.33
N HIS A 203 6.23 -0.34 5.90
CA HIS A 203 6.04 0.05 4.51
C HIS A 203 7.07 1.07 4.05
N ASN A 204 7.24 2.17 4.81
CA ASN A 204 8.13 3.26 4.39
C ASN A 204 9.63 2.95 4.50
N ARG A 205 10.05 2.06 5.39
CA ARG A 205 11.48 1.82 5.69
C ARG A 205 11.93 0.39 5.42
N GLY A 206 10.99 -0.54 5.34
CA GLY A 206 11.24 -1.94 5.08
C GLY A 206 10.90 -2.31 3.65
N HIS A 207 9.61 -2.34 3.34
CA HIS A 207 9.08 -2.77 2.05
C HIS A 207 9.64 -1.96 0.88
N HIS A 208 9.55 -0.63 0.87
CA HIS A 208 10.11 0.21 -0.22
C HIS A 208 11.60 0.01 -0.49
N VAL A 209 12.36 -0.37 0.54
CA VAL A 209 13.78 -0.66 0.38
C VAL A 209 14.00 -2.06 -0.20
N ARG A 210 13.16 -3.03 0.21
CA ARG A 210 13.34 -4.47 -0.08
C ARG A 210 12.36 -5.05 -1.07
N VAL A 211 11.42 -4.25 -1.59
CA VAL A 211 10.40 -4.72 -2.55
C VAL A 211 11.02 -5.59 -3.64
N ALA A 212 10.31 -6.64 -4.04
CA ALA A 212 10.77 -7.64 -5.01
C ALA A 212 12.13 -8.25 -4.64
N THR A 213 12.36 -8.56 -3.37
CA THR A 213 13.49 -9.35 -2.87
C THR A 213 12.99 -10.43 -1.91
N PRO A 214 13.75 -11.54 -1.71
CA PRO A 214 13.37 -12.60 -0.76
C PRO A 214 13.30 -12.12 0.70
N GLU A 215 13.97 -11.03 1.03
CA GLU A 215 14.03 -10.41 2.36
C GLU A 215 12.81 -9.56 2.70
N ASP A 216 11.99 -9.25 1.70
CA ASP A 216 10.75 -8.49 1.90
C ASP A 216 9.59 -9.41 2.30
N PRO A 217 9.00 -9.22 3.50
CA PRO A 217 7.84 -10.00 3.91
C PRO A 217 6.62 -9.80 3.00
N ALA A 218 6.46 -8.61 2.43
CA ALA A 218 5.32 -8.23 1.61
C ALA A 218 5.45 -8.66 0.13
N SER A 219 6.58 -9.23 -0.29
CA SER A 219 6.73 -9.78 -1.64
C SER A 219 6.24 -11.24 -1.72
N GLY A 220 5.20 -11.47 -2.53
CA GLY A 220 4.67 -12.81 -2.84
C GLY A 220 5.69 -13.63 -3.65
N ARG A 221 5.75 -14.93 -3.38
CA ARG A 221 6.72 -15.85 -4.02
C ARG A 221 6.03 -16.74 -5.02
N LEU A 222 6.66 -17.04 -6.14
CA LEU A 222 6.18 -18.03 -7.10
C LEU A 222 5.96 -19.38 -6.40
N GLY A 223 4.78 -19.95 -6.59
CA GLY A 223 4.38 -21.21 -5.94
C GLY A 223 3.83 -21.05 -4.52
N GLU A 224 3.87 -19.86 -3.92
CA GLU A 224 3.20 -19.56 -2.65
C GLU A 224 1.72 -19.27 -2.91
N SER A 225 0.82 -19.76 -2.05
CA SER A 225 -0.59 -19.39 -2.11
C SER A 225 -0.85 -18.15 -1.26
N LEU A 226 -1.93 -17.41 -1.57
CA LEU A 226 -2.37 -16.30 -0.73
C LEU A 226 -2.49 -16.70 0.74
N TRP A 227 -3.07 -17.87 1.01
CA TRP A 227 -3.32 -18.36 2.37
C TRP A 227 -2.04 -18.67 3.18
N ALA A 228 -0.94 -19.01 2.49
CA ALA A 228 0.37 -19.16 3.12
C ALA A 228 1.09 -17.81 3.24
N PHE A 229 0.87 -16.92 2.29
CA PHE A 229 1.45 -15.59 2.28
C PHE A 229 0.92 -14.70 3.40
N LEU A 230 -0.40 -14.64 3.62
CA LEU A 230 -1.04 -13.75 4.60
C LEU A 230 -0.40 -13.81 6.00
N PRO A 231 -0.30 -14.98 6.67
CA PRO A 231 0.32 -15.04 8.00
C PRO A 231 1.82 -14.74 7.95
N ARG A 232 2.52 -15.15 6.88
CA ARG A 232 3.95 -14.90 6.72
C ARG A 232 4.24 -13.41 6.57
N SER A 233 3.48 -12.71 5.73
CA SER A 233 3.65 -11.29 5.48
C SER A 233 3.31 -10.47 6.71
N ALA A 234 2.15 -10.70 7.32
CA ALA A 234 1.71 -9.97 8.50
C ALA A 234 2.68 -10.13 9.68
N TYR A 235 3.11 -11.37 9.99
CA TYR A 235 4.08 -11.62 11.04
C TYR A 235 5.47 -11.06 10.71
N GLY A 236 5.95 -11.30 9.49
CA GLY A 236 7.23 -10.80 9.02
C GLY A 236 7.31 -9.28 9.04
N GLY A 237 6.25 -8.61 8.58
CA GLY A 237 6.11 -7.15 8.59
C GLY A 237 6.10 -6.58 10.01
N PHE A 238 5.37 -7.22 10.93
CA PHE A 238 5.35 -6.81 12.33
C PHE A 238 6.74 -6.91 12.99
N VAL A 239 7.43 -8.03 12.83
CA VAL A 239 8.79 -8.23 13.39
C VAL A 239 9.79 -7.26 12.77
N SER A 240 9.69 -7.05 11.44
CA SER A 240 10.54 -6.11 10.71
C SER A 240 10.34 -4.68 11.17
N ALA A 241 9.08 -4.24 11.37
CA ALA A 241 8.78 -2.91 11.89
C ALA A 241 9.44 -2.65 13.25
N ILE A 242 9.38 -3.62 14.16
CA ILE A 242 10.03 -3.52 15.48
C ILE A 242 11.55 -3.37 15.33
N ARG A 243 12.16 -4.18 14.48
CA ARG A 243 13.61 -4.12 14.22
C ARG A 243 14.01 -2.76 13.66
N LEU A 244 13.33 -2.32 12.60
CA LEU A 244 13.62 -1.06 11.91
C LEU A 244 13.46 0.16 12.82
N GLU A 245 12.42 0.17 13.67
CA GLU A 245 12.22 1.26 14.60
C GLU A 245 13.24 1.25 15.74
N ARG A 246 13.62 0.06 16.24
CA ARG A 246 14.69 -0.08 17.25
C ARG A 246 16.02 0.44 16.71
N GLU A 247 16.40 0.04 15.49
CA GLU A 247 17.63 0.52 14.84
C GLU A 247 17.60 2.05 14.62
N ARG A 248 16.47 2.61 14.22
CA ARG A 248 16.30 4.05 14.07
C ARG A 248 16.48 4.79 15.39
N LEU A 249 15.85 4.31 16.45
CA LEU A 249 15.97 4.91 17.78
C LEU A 249 17.40 4.86 18.28
N GLN A 250 18.07 3.72 18.16
CA GLN A 250 19.49 3.55 18.55
C GLN A 250 20.42 4.50 17.79
N ARG A 251 20.25 4.64 16.46
CA ARG A 251 21.05 5.60 15.67
C ARG A 251 20.85 7.05 16.11
N ASN A 252 19.71 7.37 16.71
CA ASN A 252 19.43 8.71 17.24
C ASN A 252 19.69 8.85 18.76
N GLY A 253 20.36 7.87 19.37
CA GLY A 253 20.65 7.89 20.82
C GLY A 253 19.40 7.80 21.71
N LEU A 254 18.28 7.24 21.20
CA LEU A 254 17.01 7.19 21.90
C LEU A 254 16.70 5.77 22.38
N GLY A 255 16.12 5.66 23.57
CA GLY A 255 15.57 4.41 24.09
C GLY A 255 14.24 4.05 23.42
N TRP A 256 13.78 2.81 23.64
CA TRP A 256 12.49 2.32 23.12
C TRP A 256 11.29 3.13 23.65
N TRP A 257 11.29 3.44 24.93
CA TRP A 257 10.20 4.14 25.63
C TRP A 257 10.31 5.67 25.47
N THR A 258 10.21 6.13 24.24
CA THR A 258 10.25 7.57 23.92
C THR A 258 8.99 7.97 23.14
N PRO A 259 8.45 9.19 23.36
CA PRO A 259 7.34 9.69 22.53
C PRO A 259 7.71 9.87 21.05
N ARG A 260 9.01 9.75 20.70
CA ARG A 260 9.49 9.77 19.33
C ARG A 260 9.44 8.39 18.64
N ASN A 261 9.03 7.34 19.36
CA ASN A 261 8.84 6.00 18.79
C ASN A 261 7.54 5.95 17.98
N HIS A 262 7.66 5.72 16.67
CA HIS A 262 6.52 5.73 15.75
C HIS A 262 5.56 4.54 15.97
N LEU A 263 6.07 3.38 16.40
CA LEU A 263 5.24 2.24 16.73
C LEU A 263 4.41 2.49 17.99
N LEU A 264 5.04 3.01 19.05
CA LEU A 264 4.31 3.36 20.26
C LEU A 264 3.23 4.43 20.00
N GLN A 265 3.53 5.42 19.14
CA GLN A 265 2.53 6.42 18.73
C GLN A 265 1.33 5.74 18.03
N ALA A 266 1.58 4.88 17.03
CA ALA A 266 0.51 4.25 16.27
C ALA A 266 -0.30 3.25 17.12
N TRP A 267 0.38 2.44 17.93
CA TRP A 267 -0.28 1.46 18.80
C TRP A 267 -1.07 2.11 19.94
N SER A 268 -0.55 3.20 20.54
CA SER A 268 -1.31 3.94 21.55
C SER A 268 -2.58 4.56 20.99
N MET A 269 -2.57 5.03 19.72
CA MET A 269 -3.78 5.53 19.06
C MET A 269 -4.82 4.43 18.88
N THR A 270 -4.41 3.23 18.45
CA THR A 270 -5.30 2.06 18.36
C THR A 270 -5.86 1.71 19.74
N LEU A 271 -5.00 1.63 20.75
CA LEU A 271 -5.41 1.31 22.12
C LEU A 271 -6.43 2.32 22.67
N VAL A 272 -6.18 3.61 22.47
CA VAL A 272 -7.09 4.67 22.89
C VAL A 272 -8.42 4.60 22.15
N LEU A 273 -8.39 4.40 20.82
CA LEU A 273 -9.60 4.29 20.01
C LEU A 273 -10.42 3.05 20.38
N PHE A 274 -9.82 1.87 20.35
CA PHE A 274 -10.53 0.61 20.61
C PHE A 274 -10.94 0.52 22.10
N GLY A 275 -10.05 0.92 23.01
CA GLY A 275 -10.36 1.00 24.44
C GLY A 275 -11.50 1.98 24.74
N GLY A 276 -11.48 3.15 24.12
CA GLY A 276 -12.56 4.14 24.24
C GLY A 276 -13.90 3.62 23.73
N LEU A 277 -13.90 2.91 22.59
CA LEU A 277 -15.10 2.25 22.06
C LEU A 277 -15.62 1.15 23.00
N MET A 278 -14.72 0.33 23.57
CA MET A 278 -15.10 -0.70 24.54
C MET A 278 -15.64 -0.11 25.85
N VAL A 279 -15.12 1.02 26.28
CA VAL A 279 -15.67 1.75 27.44
C VAL A 279 -17.07 2.30 27.12
N ALA A 280 -17.29 2.81 25.91
CA ALA A 280 -18.56 3.39 25.50
C ALA A 280 -19.66 2.34 25.22
N PHE A 281 -19.30 1.22 24.59
CA PHE A 281 -20.25 0.22 24.08
C PHE A 281 -20.14 -1.18 24.73
N GLY A 282 -19.23 -1.32 25.69
CA GLY A 282 -19.02 -2.60 26.40
C GLY A 282 -18.04 -3.54 25.66
N TRP A 283 -17.59 -4.59 26.40
CA TRP A 283 -16.63 -5.57 25.91
C TRP A 283 -17.19 -6.47 24.79
N THR A 284 -18.48 -6.51 24.63
CA THR A 284 -19.17 -7.30 23.59
C THR A 284 -18.80 -6.90 22.18
N ILE A 285 -18.24 -5.69 21.97
CA ILE A 285 -17.78 -5.22 20.66
C ILE A 285 -16.35 -5.70 20.30
N LEU A 286 -15.61 -6.33 21.24
CA LEU A 286 -14.24 -6.78 20.97
C LEU A 286 -14.16 -7.72 19.74
N PRO A 287 -15.05 -8.71 19.55
CA PRO A 287 -15.03 -9.53 18.33
C PRO A 287 -15.20 -8.72 17.04
N TYR A 288 -16.04 -7.68 17.06
CA TYR A 288 -16.19 -6.76 15.93
C TYR A 288 -14.89 -6.03 15.61
N LEU A 289 -14.25 -5.42 16.63
CA LEU A 289 -13.00 -4.68 16.46
C LEU A 289 -11.87 -5.57 15.93
N VAL A 290 -11.78 -6.81 16.44
CA VAL A 290 -10.79 -7.79 15.97
C VAL A 290 -11.09 -8.23 14.54
N LEU A 291 -12.34 -8.60 14.25
CA LEU A 291 -12.71 -9.14 12.95
C LEU A 291 -12.52 -8.11 11.83
N GLN A 292 -13.00 -6.85 12.04
CA GLN A 292 -12.78 -5.79 11.05
C GLN A 292 -11.30 -5.49 10.85
N ALA A 293 -10.47 -5.51 11.91
CA ALA A 293 -9.03 -5.27 11.80
C ALA A 293 -8.33 -6.41 11.03
N VAL A 294 -8.67 -7.67 11.31
CA VAL A 294 -8.11 -8.85 10.61
C VAL A 294 -8.49 -8.82 9.12
N ILE A 295 -9.75 -8.51 8.80
CA ILE A 295 -10.20 -8.41 7.40
C ILE A 295 -9.51 -7.25 6.69
N GLY A 296 -9.38 -6.08 7.34
CA GLY A 296 -8.71 -4.92 6.76
C GLY A 296 -7.22 -5.16 6.49
N ALA A 297 -6.51 -5.74 7.46
CA ALA A 297 -5.13 -6.16 7.28
C ALA A 297 -5.01 -7.24 6.19
N GLY A 298 -5.90 -8.23 6.19
CA GLY A 298 -5.95 -9.29 5.19
C GLY A 298 -6.19 -8.75 3.77
N LEU A 299 -7.02 -7.73 3.61
CA LEU A 299 -7.22 -7.05 2.32
C LEU A 299 -5.95 -6.38 1.82
N LEU A 300 -5.27 -5.60 2.69
CA LEU A 300 -4.00 -4.97 2.34
C LEU A 300 -2.94 -6.01 1.96
N GLU A 301 -2.76 -7.06 2.79
CA GLU A 301 -1.78 -8.09 2.47
C GLU A 301 -2.12 -8.85 1.18
N THR A 302 -3.42 -9.03 0.87
CA THR A 302 -3.83 -9.58 -0.43
C THR A 302 -3.39 -8.68 -1.58
N VAL A 303 -3.48 -7.37 -1.41
CA VAL A 303 -3.00 -6.39 -2.41
C VAL A 303 -1.47 -6.49 -2.55
N ASN A 304 -0.70 -6.54 -1.45
CA ASN A 304 0.75 -6.77 -1.47
C ASN A 304 1.13 -8.06 -2.23
N TYR A 305 0.36 -9.15 -2.01
CA TYR A 305 0.56 -10.40 -2.72
C TYR A 305 0.37 -10.24 -4.24
N ILE A 306 -0.67 -9.52 -4.65
CA ILE A 306 -0.99 -9.26 -6.06
C ILE A 306 0.10 -8.41 -6.71
N GLU A 307 0.53 -7.35 -6.04
CA GLU A 307 1.48 -6.35 -6.53
C GLU A 307 2.88 -6.89 -6.77
N HIS A 308 3.28 -7.93 -6.02
CA HIS A 308 4.68 -8.39 -6.02
C HIS A 308 4.85 -9.89 -6.28
N TYR A 309 3.79 -10.59 -6.69
CA TYR A 309 3.86 -12.05 -6.90
C TYR A 309 4.95 -12.46 -7.88
N GLY A 310 5.92 -13.22 -7.40
CA GLY A 310 6.98 -13.85 -8.17
C GLY A 310 8.07 -12.90 -8.69
N LEU A 311 7.93 -11.58 -8.52
CA LEU A 311 8.91 -10.61 -9.02
C LEU A 311 10.18 -10.60 -8.15
N LEU A 312 11.34 -10.49 -8.81
CA LEU A 312 12.65 -10.48 -8.18
C LEU A 312 13.57 -9.46 -8.84
N ARG A 313 14.09 -8.54 -8.03
CA ARG A 313 15.11 -7.59 -8.47
C ARG A 313 16.45 -8.29 -8.70
N GLU A 314 17.12 -7.91 -9.76
CA GLU A 314 18.47 -8.38 -10.07
C GLU A 314 19.50 -7.89 -9.04
N LYS A 315 20.48 -8.75 -8.73
CA LYS A 315 21.66 -8.37 -7.97
C LYS A 315 22.74 -7.83 -8.91
N ARG A 316 23.36 -6.76 -8.49
CA ARG A 316 24.56 -6.21 -9.13
C ARG A 316 25.79 -7.05 -8.77
N PRO A 317 26.92 -6.87 -9.49
CA PRO A 317 28.16 -7.57 -9.16
C PRO A 317 28.68 -7.35 -7.73
N ASP A 318 28.30 -6.23 -7.10
CA ASP A 318 28.61 -5.92 -5.69
C ASP A 318 27.72 -6.69 -4.67
N GLY A 319 26.85 -7.58 -5.15
CA GLY A 319 25.93 -8.37 -4.34
C GLY A 319 24.68 -7.62 -3.85
N ARG A 320 24.56 -6.31 -4.10
CA ARG A 320 23.40 -5.51 -3.75
C ARG A 320 22.34 -5.59 -4.85
N TYR A 321 21.07 -5.48 -4.47
CA TYR A 321 20.00 -5.35 -5.45
C TYR A 321 20.08 -4.00 -6.20
N ARG A 322 19.74 -4.00 -7.48
CA ARG A 322 19.57 -2.75 -8.22
C ARG A 322 18.45 -1.90 -7.59
N ARG A 323 18.45 -0.60 -7.86
CA ARG A 323 17.34 0.28 -7.45
C ARG A 323 16.03 -0.25 -8.03
N CYS A 324 14.93 -0.12 -7.26
CA CYS A 324 13.59 -0.45 -7.74
C CYS A 324 13.26 0.35 -9.00
N SER A 325 12.64 -0.31 -9.96
CA SER A 325 12.17 0.24 -11.24
C SER A 325 10.73 -0.20 -11.50
N PRO A 326 10.06 0.35 -12.51
CA PRO A 326 8.69 -0.06 -12.84
C PRO A 326 8.51 -1.56 -13.14
N ARG A 327 9.57 -2.27 -13.51
CA ARG A 327 9.54 -3.73 -13.76
C ARG A 327 9.34 -4.60 -12.51
N ASP A 328 9.42 -4.02 -11.31
CA ASP A 328 9.45 -4.74 -10.04
C ASP A 328 8.09 -4.81 -9.33
N SER A 329 7.03 -4.31 -9.96
CA SER A 329 5.67 -4.37 -9.42
C SER A 329 4.64 -4.53 -10.54
N TRP A 330 3.62 -5.35 -10.28
CA TRP A 330 2.49 -5.52 -11.18
C TRP A 330 1.59 -4.30 -11.18
N ASN A 331 1.18 -3.84 -12.36
CA ASN A 331 0.28 -2.70 -12.55
C ASN A 331 -1.09 -3.10 -13.08
N SER A 332 -2.04 -2.19 -12.96
CA SER A 332 -3.30 -2.21 -13.72
C SER A 332 -3.78 -0.77 -13.96
N ASP A 333 -4.33 -0.54 -15.15
CA ASP A 333 -4.88 0.76 -15.55
C ASP A 333 -6.41 0.81 -15.50
N ARG A 334 -7.08 -0.16 -14.85
CA ARG A 334 -8.53 -0.17 -14.67
C ARG A 334 -9.00 1.10 -13.98
N LEU A 335 -9.82 1.90 -14.69
CA LEU A 335 -10.17 3.25 -14.24
C LEU A 335 -10.92 3.25 -12.92
N VAL A 336 -11.95 2.40 -12.79
CA VAL A 336 -12.84 2.42 -11.62
C VAL A 336 -12.07 2.07 -10.35
N THR A 337 -11.34 0.95 -10.35
CA THR A 337 -10.50 0.58 -9.20
C THR A 337 -9.44 1.64 -8.93
N ASN A 338 -8.83 2.27 -9.93
CA ASN A 338 -7.85 3.34 -9.74
C ASN A 338 -8.45 4.56 -9.03
N ILE A 339 -9.69 4.95 -9.36
CA ILE A 339 -10.37 6.06 -8.68
C ILE A 339 -10.66 5.71 -7.21
N PHE A 340 -11.19 4.51 -6.93
CA PHE A 340 -11.51 4.08 -5.56
C PHE A 340 -10.28 3.87 -4.69
N LEU A 341 -9.13 3.53 -5.27
CA LEU A 341 -7.87 3.26 -4.58
C LEU A 341 -6.81 4.36 -4.76
N PHE A 342 -7.18 5.55 -5.23
CA PHE A 342 -6.25 6.67 -5.40
C PHE A 342 -4.99 6.26 -6.19
N HIS A 343 -5.18 5.70 -7.40
CA HIS A 343 -4.11 5.19 -8.29
C HIS A 343 -3.17 4.15 -7.66
N LEU A 344 -3.57 3.45 -6.61
CA LEU A 344 -2.73 2.40 -6.02
C LEU A 344 -2.24 1.37 -7.05
N GLN A 345 -3.06 1.07 -8.07
CA GLN A 345 -2.70 0.10 -9.12
C GLN A 345 -1.55 0.57 -10.03
N ARG A 346 -1.19 1.87 -10.00
CA ARG A 346 0.05 2.39 -10.63
C ARG A 346 1.26 2.18 -9.71
N HIS A 347 1.33 1.00 -9.15
CA HIS A 347 2.21 0.62 -8.05
C HIS A 347 3.68 0.61 -8.46
N SER A 348 3.96 0.33 -9.72
CA SER A 348 5.31 0.35 -10.27
C SER A 348 5.93 1.76 -10.25
N ASP A 349 5.17 2.79 -10.65
CA ASP A 349 5.64 4.18 -10.57
C ASP A 349 5.72 4.66 -9.11
N HIS A 350 4.77 4.20 -8.27
CA HIS A 350 4.82 4.48 -6.84
C HIS A 350 6.12 3.99 -6.19
N HIS A 351 6.55 2.74 -6.45
CA HIS A 351 7.81 2.20 -5.93
C HIS A 351 9.05 2.86 -6.52
N ALA A 352 9.02 3.22 -7.79
CA ALA A 352 10.11 3.94 -8.44
C ALA A 352 10.23 5.38 -7.92
N ASN A 353 9.11 6.00 -7.57
CA ASN A 353 8.98 7.41 -7.20
C ASN A 353 8.05 7.63 -5.99
N PRO A 354 8.37 7.12 -4.78
CA PRO A 354 7.45 7.11 -3.62
C PRO A 354 7.06 8.51 -3.11
N GLY A 355 7.75 9.54 -3.56
CA GLY A 355 7.39 10.94 -3.27
C GLY A 355 6.25 11.49 -4.13
N ARG A 356 5.90 10.84 -5.24
CA ARG A 356 4.77 11.27 -6.09
C ARG A 356 3.44 11.12 -5.38
N ARG A 357 2.56 12.11 -5.56
CA ARG A 357 1.18 12.03 -5.08
C ARG A 357 0.34 11.20 -6.05
N TYR A 358 -0.71 10.57 -5.55
CA TYR A 358 -1.51 9.62 -6.33
C TYR A 358 -2.02 10.19 -7.67
N GLN A 359 -2.40 11.46 -7.72
CA GLN A 359 -2.87 12.12 -8.94
C GLN A 359 -1.77 12.33 -9.99
N THR A 360 -0.50 12.19 -9.59
CA THR A 360 0.66 12.34 -10.48
C THR A 360 1.34 11.01 -10.81
N LEU A 361 0.80 9.88 -10.34
CA LEU A 361 1.31 8.56 -10.67
C LEU A 361 1.02 8.21 -12.13
N ARG A 362 1.97 7.53 -12.75
CA ARG A 362 1.97 7.23 -14.19
C ARG A 362 1.77 5.74 -14.45
N SER A 363 1.09 5.43 -15.54
CA SER A 363 1.18 4.13 -16.18
C SER A 363 2.53 4.03 -16.89
N CYS A 364 3.30 2.99 -16.58
CA CYS A 364 4.63 2.75 -17.13
C CYS A 364 4.58 1.55 -18.08
N GLU A 365 5.03 1.73 -19.33
CA GLU A 365 5.06 0.66 -20.35
C GLU A 365 5.94 -0.52 -19.95
N GLU A 366 7.00 -0.26 -19.19
CA GLU A 366 7.95 -1.29 -18.70
C GLU A 366 7.37 -2.16 -17.58
N ALA A 367 6.27 -1.73 -16.95
CA ALA A 367 5.66 -2.43 -15.83
C ALA A 367 4.89 -3.66 -16.31
N PRO A 368 5.05 -4.81 -15.64
CA PRO A 368 4.23 -5.97 -15.94
C PRO A 368 2.76 -5.68 -15.60
N GLN A 369 1.85 -6.07 -16.51
CA GLN A 369 0.43 -5.75 -16.40
C GLN A 369 -0.38 -6.93 -15.87
N LEU A 370 -1.24 -6.64 -14.88
CA LEU A 370 -2.26 -7.56 -14.40
C LEU A 370 -3.36 -7.76 -15.46
N PRO A 371 -4.03 -8.92 -15.48
CA PRO A 371 -5.13 -9.17 -16.43
C PRO A 371 -6.40 -8.37 -16.12
N ALA A 372 -6.53 -7.85 -14.89
CA ALA A 372 -7.70 -7.14 -14.41
C ALA A 372 -7.34 -6.16 -13.27
N GLY A 373 -8.30 -5.35 -12.82
CA GLY A 373 -8.15 -4.50 -11.66
C GLY A 373 -8.04 -5.29 -10.34
N TYR A 374 -7.51 -4.66 -9.30
CA TYR A 374 -7.25 -5.32 -8.01
C TYR A 374 -8.48 -5.97 -7.41
N ALA A 375 -9.67 -5.39 -7.56
CA ALA A 375 -10.89 -6.00 -7.06
C ALA A 375 -11.14 -7.40 -7.66
N SER A 376 -10.96 -7.57 -8.96
CA SER A 376 -11.04 -8.88 -9.64
C SER A 376 -9.87 -9.78 -9.26
N MET A 377 -8.67 -9.22 -9.13
CA MET A 377 -7.47 -9.97 -8.76
C MET A 377 -7.52 -10.52 -7.33
N ILE A 378 -8.18 -9.81 -6.40
CA ILE A 378 -8.45 -10.31 -5.04
C ILE A 378 -9.30 -11.59 -5.11
N VAL A 379 -10.38 -11.57 -5.88
CA VAL A 379 -11.23 -12.76 -6.07
C VAL A 379 -10.44 -13.92 -6.68
N LEU A 380 -9.59 -13.64 -7.65
CA LEU A 380 -8.72 -14.63 -8.28
C LEU A 380 -7.71 -15.23 -7.28
N ALA A 381 -7.09 -14.39 -6.43
CA ALA A 381 -6.05 -14.79 -5.49
C ALA A 381 -6.57 -15.74 -4.38
N ILE A 382 -7.86 -15.60 -4.01
CA ILE A 382 -8.53 -16.47 -3.04
C ILE A 382 -8.52 -17.94 -3.49
N ILE A 383 -8.45 -18.21 -4.81
CA ILE A 383 -8.49 -19.54 -5.42
C ILE A 383 -7.11 -19.91 -5.98
N PRO A 384 -6.20 -20.52 -5.19
CA PRO A 384 -4.80 -20.70 -5.57
C PRO A 384 -4.56 -21.47 -6.89
N PRO A 385 -5.33 -22.50 -7.27
CA PRO A 385 -5.15 -23.16 -8.55
C PRO A 385 -5.42 -22.23 -9.76
N LEU A 386 -6.46 -21.39 -9.63
CA LEU A 386 -6.84 -20.45 -10.68
C LEU A 386 -5.83 -19.29 -10.76
N TRP A 387 -5.40 -18.77 -9.60
CA TRP A 387 -4.33 -17.78 -9.51
C TRP A 387 -3.08 -18.22 -10.26
N ARG A 388 -2.57 -19.42 -9.94
CA ARG A 388 -1.36 -19.95 -10.60
C ARG A 388 -1.54 -20.11 -12.10
N ARG A 389 -2.68 -20.65 -12.54
CA ARG A 389 -2.95 -20.81 -13.99
C ARG A 389 -2.87 -19.50 -14.75
N VAL A 390 -3.24 -18.39 -14.13
CA VAL A 390 -3.25 -17.06 -14.75
C VAL A 390 -1.91 -16.33 -14.55
N MET A 391 -1.42 -16.27 -13.31
CA MET A 391 -0.28 -15.42 -12.97
C MET A 391 1.08 -16.06 -13.20
N ASP A 392 1.21 -17.39 -13.07
CA ASP A 392 2.49 -18.05 -13.35
C ASP A 392 2.84 -17.92 -14.84
N LYS A 393 1.84 -18.01 -15.73
CA LYS A 393 2.04 -17.77 -17.17
C LYS A 393 2.53 -16.35 -17.45
N ARG A 394 1.90 -15.34 -16.85
CA ARG A 394 2.30 -13.93 -17.02
C ARG A 394 3.69 -13.65 -16.46
N LEU A 395 4.02 -14.28 -15.34
CA LEU A 395 5.35 -14.17 -14.76
C LEU A 395 6.42 -14.77 -15.68
N LEU A 396 6.13 -15.91 -16.31
CA LEU A 396 7.01 -16.53 -17.29
C LEU A 396 7.20 -15.63 -18.52
N GLU A 397 6.12 -15.03 -19.01
CA GLU A 397 6.15 -14.04 -20.10
C GLU A 397 7.00 -12.82 -19.73
N HIS A 398 6.87 -12.29 -18.51
CA HIS A 398 7.66 -11.16 -18.00
C HIS A 398 9.17 -11.46 -17.98
N TYR A 399 9.57 -12.70 -17.69
CA TYR A 399 10.95 -13.14 -17.69
C TYR A 399 11.39 -13.81 -19.01
N GLU A 400 10.65 -13.61 -20.10
CA GLU A 400 11.00 -14.09 -21.45
C GLU A 400 11.24 -15.62 -21.49
N GLY A 401 10.50 -16.37 -20.68
CA GLY A 401 10.60 -17.82 -20.54
C GLY A 401 11.57 -18.30 -19.46
N ASP A 402 12.37 -17.43 -18.88
CA ASP A 402 13.36 -17.80 -17.84
C ASP A 402 12.78 -17.66 -16.42
N ILE A 403 12.08 -18.69 -15.96
CA ILE A 403 11.48 -18.72 -14.62
C ILE A 403 12.52 -18.76 -13.49
N THR A 404 13.81 -19.01 -13.77
CA THR A 404 14.88 -19.01 -12.77
C THR A 404 15.12 -17.63 -12.16
N LYS A 405 14.72 -16.58 -12.88
CA LYS A 405 14.78 -15.17 -12.47
C LYS A 405 13.68 -14.78 -11.47
N ALA A 406 12.69 -15.65 -11.25
CA ALA A 406 11.58 -15.36 -10.34
C ALA A 406 11.94 -15.56 -8.88
N ASN A 407 11.23 -14.84 -7.99
CA ASN A 407 11.27 -15.06 -6.54
C ASN A 407 10.49 -16.33 -6.19
N ILE A 408 11.18 -17.46 -6.18
CA ILE A 408 10.59 -18.78 -5.98
C ILE A 408 10.48 -19.09 -4.47
N ALA A 409 9.36 -19.67 -4.06
CA ALA A 409 9.14 -20.08 -2.68
C ALA A 409 10.19 -21.13 -2.24
N PRO A 410 10.84 -20.97 -1.07
CA PRO A 410 11.76 -21.95 -0.53
C PRO A 410 11.14 -23.35 -0.47
N GLY A 411 11.93 -24.39 -0.81
CA GLY A 411 11.49 -25.78 -0.84
C GLY A 411 10.56 -26.17 -2.01
N LYS A 412 10.27 -25.24 -2.94
CA LYS A 412 9.50 -25.55 -4.16
C LYS A 412 10.30 -25.35 -5.44
N ARG A 413 11.56 -24.93 -5.34
CA ARG A 413 12.39 -24.56 -6.47
C ARG A 413 12.53 -25.73 -7.47
N ASP A 414 12.95 -26.89 -7.01
CA ASP A 414 13.22 -28.04 -7.87
C ASP A 414 11.96 -28.47 -8.63
N ARG A 415 10.84 -28.62 -7.91
CA ARG A 415 9.54 -28.95 -8.50
C ARG A 415 9.07 -27.92 -9.54
N ILE A 416 9.30 -26.61 -9.28
CA ILE A 416 8.92 -25.57 -10.21
C ILE A 416 9.80 -25.63 -11.45
N LEU A 417 11.12 -25.75 -11.28
CA LEU A 417 12.05 -25.89 -12.42
C LEU A 417 11.74 -27.12 -13.25
N GLU A 418 11.43 -28.26 -12.62
CA GLU A 418 10.96 -29.47 -13.29
C GLU A 418 9.70 -29.24 -14.13
N THR A 419 8.71 -28.51 -13.57
CA THR A 419 7.45 -28.19 -14.28
C THR A 419 7.68 -27.38 -15.55
N TYR A 420 8.73 -26.55 -15.58
CA TYR A 420 9.10 -25.71 -16.73
C TYR A 420 10.24 -26.30 -17.58
N GLY A 421 10.61 -27.59 -17.37
CA GLY A 421 11.64 -28.28 -18.17
C GLY A 421 13.05 -27.78 -17.95
N LEU A 422 13.32 -27.16 -16.79
CA LEU A 422 14.61 -26.56 -16.40
C LEU A 422 15.28 -27.32 -15.25
N ALA A 423 14.83 -28.54 -14.95
CA ALA A 423 15.50 -29.40 -13.97
C ALA A 423 16.89 -29.80 -14.49
N ALA A 424 17.90 -29.69 -13.63
CA ALA A 424 19.28 -30.06 -13.94
C ALA A 424 19.45 -31.59 -14.02
#